data_55be814fd9f8fc317d61dea52429687c
#
_entry.id   55be814fd9f8fc317d61dea52429687c
#
_cell.length_a   1.000
_cell.length_b   1.000
_cell.length_c   1.000
_cell.angle_alpha   90.00
_cell.angle_beta   90.00
_cell.angle_gamma   90.00
#
_symmetry.space_group_name_H-M   'P 1'
#
loop_
_entity.id
_entity.type
_entity.pdbx_description
1 polymer ?
#
loop_
_entity_poly.entity_id
_entity_poly.type
_entity_poly.pdbx_seq_one_letter_code
_entity_poly.pdbx_strand_id
1 'polypeptide(L)'
;MKSMLNKISKPIELNLEEFDKCFNESLDSEVKTINTIVKYLVRKKGKRLRPRLSLLSAKICGDINLKTYKVASLLEILHVATLVHDDVVDDSDLRRGWPSVGRIWKNKLSILVGDYLFSKALTNMADIDSMDSVKILANLASRLSQGEILQIEKALSKNINEEVYFKMISDKTASLFSASCKLGAITATKDPTKIEALSQFGEFLGQAYQIKDDLFDIVGNIGNTGKPSGYDLKKNMLTLPLIYILDKKTNLERKIFKFNLKMMLRKNNFNKIKN
;
A
#
# COMPACT_ATOMS: atom_id res chain seq x y z
N MET A 1 15.84 10.02 5.99
CA MET A 1 15.13 9.03 5.15
C MET A 1 15.40 9.20 3.65
N LYS A 2 15.28 10.40 3.03
CA LYS A 2 15.60 10.60 1.59
C LYS A 2 17.04 10.19 1.22
N SER A 3 18.05 10.56 2.04
CA SER A 3 19.45 10.21 1.77
C SER A 3 19.71 8.69 1.79
N MET A 4 19.10 7.96 2.71
CA MET A 4 19.21 6.49 2.79
C MET A 4 18.54 5.81 1.60
N LEU A 5 17.34 6.25 1.21
CA LEU A 5 16.64 5.73 0.04
C LEU A 5 17.43 5.96 -1.25
N ASN A 6 18.05 7.13 -1.41
CA ASN A 6 18.93 7.42 -2.54
C ASN A 6 20.16 6.50 -2.55
N LYS A 7 20.78 6.26 -1.38
CA LYS A 7 21.91 5.33 -1.27
C LYS A 7 21.53 3.91 -1.70
N ILE A 8 20.39 3.40 -1.21
CA ILE A 8 19.88 2.05 -1.58
C ILE A 8 19.56 1.98 -3.08
N SER A 9 19.09 3.07 -3.67
CA SER A 9 18.67 3.09 -5.08
C SER A 9 19.80 3.38 -6.07
N LYS A 10 21.00 3.71 -5.59
CA LYS A 10 22.14 4.02 -6.46
C LYS A 10 22.40 2.96 -7.55
N PRO A 11 22.33 1.64 -7.27
CA PRO A 11 22.54 0.61 -8.30
C PRO A 11 21.51 0.58 -9.42
N ILE A 12 20.36 1.24 -9.26
CA ILE A 12 19.22 1.22 -10.20
C ILE A 12 18.80 2.64 -10.63
N GLU A 13 19.65 3.64 -10.45
CA GLU A 13 19.28 5.05 -10.68
C GLU A 13 18.84 5.30 -12.14
N LEU A 14 19.63 4.85 -13.11
CA LEU A 14 19.29 4.93 -14.53
C LEU A 14 18.04 4.11 -14.89
N ASN A 15 17.86 2.97 -14.23
CA ASN A 15 16.69 2.12 -14.45
C ASN A 15 15.40 2.75 -13.94
N LEU A 16 15.46 3.65 -12.95
CA LEU A 16 14.30 4.40 -12.49
C LEU A 16 13.83 5.43 -13.53
N GLU A 17 14.71 5.97 -14.34
CA GLU A 17 14.35 6.86 -15.45
C GLU A 17 13.63 6.09 -16.56
N GLU A 18 14.13 4.91 -16.93
CA GLU A 18 13.48 4.03 -17.91
C GLU A 18 12.12 3.52 -17.38
N PHE A 19 12.04 3.16 -16.10
CA PHE A 19 10.77 2.87 -15.45
C PHE A 19 9.79 4.04 -15.58
N ASP A 20 10.22 5.29 -15.33
CA ASP A 20 9.37 6.48 -15.42
C ASP A 20 8.78 6.65 -16.83
N LYS A 21 9.55 6.37 -17.88
CA LYS A 21 9.07 6.40 -19.27
C LYS A 21 8.01 5.31 -19.48
N CYS A 22 8.33 4.06 -19.18
CA CYS A 22 7.44 2.92 -19.34
C CYS A 22 6.13 3.10 -18.54
N PHE A 23 6.21 3.61 -17.31
CA PHE A 23 5.06 3.89 -16.46
C PHE A 23 4.14 4.96 -17.08
N ASN A 24 4.70 6.07 -17.57
CA ASN A 24 3.91 7.13 -18.17
C ASN A 24 3.22 6.66 -19.47
N GLU A 25 3.93 5.94 -20.34
CA GLU A 25 3.37 5.36 -21.56
C GLU A 25 2.22 4.38 -21.27
N SER A 26 2.34 3.61 -20.18
CA SER A 26 1.31 2.64 -19.77
C SER A 26 0.00 3.30 -19.30
N LEU A 27 0.01 4.60 -19.02
CA LEU A 27 -1.14 5.32 -18.46
C LEU A 27 -1.99 6.06 -19.50
N ASP A 28 -1.54 6.13 -20.75
CA ASP A 28 -2.22 6.88 -21.79
C ASP A 28 -3.60 6.30 -22.13
N SER A 29 -4.56 7.21 -22.37
CA SER A 29 -5.94 6.91 -22.74
C SER A 29 -6.43 7.85 -23.84
N GLU A 30 -7.34 7.39 -24.68
CA GLU A 30 -8.05 8.23 -25.65
C GLU A 30 -9.03 9.18 -24.99
N VAL A 31 -9.46 8.89 -23.75
CA VAL A 31 -10.42 9.69 -22.99
C VAL A 31 -9.71 10.81 -22.24
N LYS A 32 -9.90 12.05 -22.65
CA LYS A 32 -9.24 13.24 -22.08
C LYS A 32 -9.43 13.37 -20.56
N THR A 33 -10.61 13.04 -20.05
CA THR A 33 -10.92 13.11 -18.61
C THR A 33 -10.03 12.14 -17.82
N ILE A 34 -9.83 10.92 -18.31
CA ILE A 34 -8.94 9.94 -17.69
C ILE A 34 -7.53 10.50 -17.63
N ASN A 35 -6.99 11.00 -18.76
CA ASN A 35 -5.65 11.57 -18.81
C ASN A 35 -5.47 12.74 -17.83
N THR A 36 -6.50 13.57 -17.64
CA THR A 36 -6.47 14.68 -16.69
C THR A 36 -6.37 14.18 -15.25
N ILE A 37 -7.20 13.20 -14.88
CA ILE A 37 -7.22 12.62 -13.53
C ILE A 37 -5.93 11.84 -13.25
N VAL A 38 -5.47 11.03 -14.21
CA VAL A 38 -4.22 10.26 -14.09
C VAL A 38 -3.02 11.19 -13.94
N LYS A 39 -2.91 12.25 -14.74
CA LYS A 39 -1.86 13.28 -14.58
C LYS A 39 -1.89 13.92 -13.19
N TYR A 40 -3.07 14.16 -12.65
CA TYR A 40 -3.22 14.68 -11.29
C TYR A 40 -2.69 13.68 -10.25
N LEU A 41 -3.06 12.39 -10.34
CA LEU A 41 -2.65 11.34 -9.43
C LEU A 41 -1.13 11.14 -9.41
N VAL A 42 -0.48 11.12 -10.58
CA VAL A 42 0.96 10.85 -10.70
C VAL A 42 1.84 12.08 -10.51
N ARG A 43 1.27 13.30 -10.51
CA ARG A 43 1.99 14.57 -10.35
C ARG A 43 2.81 14.59 -9.07
N LYS A 44 2.29 14.07 -7.98
CA LYS A 44 2.99 13.99 -6.71
C LYS A 44 3.69 12.65 -6.59
N LYS A 45 4.89 12.56 -7.16
CA LYS A 45 5.72 11.36 -7.07
C LYS A 45 5.89 10.96 -5.60
N GLY A 46 5.40 9.76 -5.23
CA GLY A 46 5.67 9.17 -3.93
C GLY A 46 7.12 8.69 -3.81
N LYS A 47 7.42 7.88 -2.80
CA LYS A 47 8.75 7.26 -2.63
C LYS A 47 9.05 6.17 -3.67
N ARG A 48 8.02 5.72 -4.42
CA ARG A 48 8.12 4.65 -5.43
C ARG A 48 8.83 3.40 -4.89
N LEU A 49 8.42 2.97 -3.71
CA LEU A 49 9.05 1.82 -3.05
C LEU A 49 8.86 0.53 -3.85
N ARG A 50 7.66 0.32 -4.41
CA ARG A 50 7.33 -0.90 -5.17
C ARG A 50 8.13 -1.04 -6.45
N PRO A 51 8.21 -0.03 -7.32
CA PRO A 51 9.11 -0.06 -8.48
C PRO A 51 10.58 -0.28 -8.10
N ARG A 52 11.05 0.38 -7.03
CA ARG A 52 12.42 0.17 -6.54
C ARG A 52 12.65 -1.27 -6.11
N LEU A 53 11.72 -1.88 -5.41
CA LEU A 53 11.80 -3.28 -5.01
C LEU A 53 11.83 -4.22 -6.22
N SER A 54 10.98 -3.99 -7.22
CA SER A 54 10.98 -4.81 -8.45
C SER A 54 12.32 -4.70 -9.19
N LEU A 55 12.84 -3.49 -9.36
CA LEU A 55 14.12 -3.28 -10.03
C LEU A 55 15.31 -3.85 -9.24
N LEU A 56 15.35 -3.66 -7.92
CA LEU A 56 16.41 -4.21 -7.07
C LEU A 56 16.37 -5.73 -7.05
N SER A 57 15.18 -6.33 -6.96
CA SER A 57 15.03 -7.79 -6.97
C SER A 57 15.49 -8.40 -8.30
N ALA A 58 15.16 -7.76 -9.42
CA ALA A 58 15.69 -8.15 -10.72
C ALA A 58 17.22 -8.03 -10.75
N LYS A 59 17.77 -6.90 -10.29
CA LYS A 59 19.21 -6.63 -10.29
C LYS A 59 20.01 -7.61 -9.42
N ILE A 60 19.44 -8.07 -8.31
CA ILE A 60 20.05 -9.11 -7.44
C ILE A 60 20.09 -10.47 -8.16
N CYS A 61 19.09 -10.76 -8.97
CA CYS A 61 18.94 -12.05 -9.66
C CYS A 61 19.65 -12.12 -11.01
N GLY A 62 19.88 -10.97 -11.66
CA GLY A 62 20.45 -10.88 -13.00
C GLY A 62 20.31 -9.48 -13.59
N ASP A 63 20.04 -9.39 -14.89
CA ASP A 63 19.92 -8.11 -15.58
C ASP A 63 18.48 -7.61 -15.60
N ILE A 64 18.32 -6.30 -15.41
CA ILE A 64 17.06 -5.60 -15.59
C ILE A 64 16.77 -5.52 -17.09
N ASN A 65 15.53 -5.82 -17.46
CA ASN A 65 15.09 -5.85 -18.85
C ASN A 65 13.71 -5.20 -19.02
N LEU A 66 13.19 -5.16 -20.26
CA LEU A 66 11.90 -4.53 -20.55
C LEU A 66 10.74 -5.13 -19.75
N LYS A 67 10.74 -6.47 -19.53
CA LYS A 67 9.72 -7.12 -18.69
C LYS A 67 9.78 -6.62 -17.23
N THR A 68 10.97 -6.30 -16.72
CA THR A 68 11.13 -5.73 -15.36
C THR A 68 10.46 -4.35 -15.27
N TYR A 69 10.65 -3.48 -16.26
CA TYR A 69 10.00 -2.16 -16.29
C TYR A 69 8.47 -2.27 -16.38
N LYS A 70 7.97 -3.18 -17.25
CA LYS A 70 6.54 -3.46 -17.36
C LYS A 70 5.95 -3.95 -16.04
N VAL A 71 6.60 -4.91 -15.36
CA VAL A 71 6.20 -5.41 -14.04
C VAL A 71 6.18 -4.28 -13.01
N ALA A 72 7.24 -3.50 -12.93
CA ALA A 72 7.33 -2.38 -11.99
C ALA A 72 6.21 -1.35 -12.25
N SER A 73 5.89 -1.09 -13.53
CA SER A 73 4.85 -0.14 -13.94
C SER A 73 3.46 -0.64 -13.57
N LEU A 74 3.13 -1.91 -13.89
CA LEU A 74 1.81 -2.46 -13.57
C LEU A 74 1.55 -2.51 -12.06
N LEU A 75 2.56 -2.83 -11.24
CA LEU A 75 2.41 -2.87 -9.78
C LEU A 75 2.23 -1.47 -9.18
N GLU A 76 2.87 -0.45 -9.73
CA GLU A 76 2.64 0.93 -9.32
C GLU A 76 1.27 1.44 -9.80
N ILE A 77 0.81 1.06 -11.01
CA ILE A 77 -0.54 1.36 -11.50
C ILE A 77 -1.58 0.71 -10.59
N LEU A 78 -1.42 -0.57 -10.25
CA LEU A 78 -2.31 -1.27 -9.33
C LEU A 78 -2.34 -0.58 -7.95
N HIS A 79 -1.17 -0.16 -7.45
CA HIS A 79 -1.12 0.59 -6.20
C HIS A 79 -1.88 1.92 -6.28
N VAL A 80 -1.75 2.66 -7.39
CA VAL A 80 -2.50 3.91 -7.57
C VAL A 80 -4.00 3.64 -7.65
N ALA A 81 -4.41 2.56 -8.31
CA ALA A 81 -5.82 2.13 -8.37
C ALA A 81 -6.38 1.84 -6.98
N THR A 82 -5.67 1.05 -6.16
CA THR A 82 -6.10 0.78 -4.77
C THR A 82 -6.21 2.04 -3.94
N LEU A 83 -5.25 2.98 -4.07
CA LEU A 83 -5.32 4.25 -3.35
C LEU A 83 -6.54 5.10 -3.73
N VAL A 84 -6.97 5.06 -5.00
CA VAL A 84 -8.16 5.79 -5.47
C VAL A 84 -9.42 5.15 -4.92
N HIS A 85 -9.51 3.82 -4.89
CA HIS A 85 -10.63 3.09 -4.29
C HIS A 85 -10.67 3.28 -2.77
N ASP A 86 -9.55 3.19 -2.08
CA ASP A 86 -9.43 3.43 -0.64
C ASP A 86 -9.93 4.83 -0.25
N ASP A 87 -9.62 5.87 -1.06
CA ASP A 87 -10.10 7.22 -0.79
C ASP A 87 -11.63 7.32 -0.84
N VAL A 88 -12.29 6.51 -1.68
CA VAL A 88 -13.76 6.43 -1.74
C VAL A 88 -14.32 5.64 -0.57
N VAL A 89 -13.74 4.48 -0.26
CA VAL A 89 -14.16 3.62 0.86
C VAL A 89 -13.99 4.34 2.20
N ASP A 90 -12.95 5.13 2.32
CA ASP A 90 -12.59 5.88 3.51
C ASP A 90 -13.26 7.25 3.63
N ASP A 91 -14.08 7.68 2.65
CA ASP A 91 -14.61 9.04 2.54
C ASP A 91 -13.53 10.11 2.73
N SER A 92 -12.36 9.88 2.17
CA SER A 92 -11.19 10.73 2.37
C SER A 92 -11.24 11.96 1.47
N ASP A 93 -11.28 13.15 2.06
CA ASP A 93 -11.20 14.41 1.33
C ASP A 93 -9.78 14.76 0.87
N LEU A 94 -8.76 14.25 1.56
CA LEU A 94 -7.35 14.59 1.33
C LEU A 94 -6.46 13.37 1.21
N ARG A 95 -5.57 13.37 0.20
CA ARG A 95 -4.50 12.40 0.01
C ARG A 95 -3.14 13.12 -0.08
N ARG A 96 -2.22 12.82 0.85
CA ARG A 96 -0.88 13.46 0.92
C ARG A 96 -0.92 14.99 0.94
N GLY A 97 -1.91 15.56 1.63
CA GLY A 97 -2.13 17.00 1.75
C GLY A 97 -2.75 17.67 0.51
N TRP A 98 -3.21 16.90 -0.48
CA TRP A 98 -3.94 17.38 -1.64
C TRP A 98 -5.37 16.83 -1.65
N PRO A 99 -6.34 17.49 -2.28
CA PRO A 99 -7.68 16.96 -2.44
C PRO A 99 -7.64 15.56 -3.09
N SER A 100 -8.49 14.65 -2.60
CA SER A 100 -8.67 13.34 -3.24
C SER A 100 -9.36 13.49 -4.60
N VAL A 101 -9.28 12.44 -5.44
CA VAL A 101 -10.01 12.42 -6.72
C VAL A 101 -11.51 12.57 -6.49
N GLY A 102 -12.05 11.91 -5.44
CA GLY A 102 -13.45 11.99 -5.06
C GLY A 102 -13.89 13.41 -4.68
N ARG A 103 -13.01 14.17 -4.05
CA ARG A 103 -13.26 15.56 -3.70
C ARG A 103 -13.38 16.48 -4.93
N ILE A 104 -12.54 16.25 -5.96
CA ILE A 104 -12.50 17.11 -7.16
C ILE A 104 -13.51 16.65 -8.21
N TRP A 105 -13.52 15.34 -8.54
CA TRP A 105 -14.30 14.77 -9.65
C TRP A 105 -15.47 13.90 -9.22
N LYS A 106 -15.77 13.81 -7.92
CA LYS A 106 -16.81 12.98 -7.30
C LYS A 106 -16.45 11.47 -7.29
N ASN A 107 -17.05 10.76 -6.33
CA ASN A 107 -16.79 9.33 -6.09
C ASN A 107 -17.08 8.45 -7.32
N LYS A 108 -18.08 8.81 -8.13
CA LYS A 108 -18.42 8.07 -9.35
C LYS A 108 -17.22 7.99 -10.33
N LEU A 109 -16.54 9.13 -10.57
CA LEU A 109 -15.35 9.13 -11.44
C LEU A 109 -14.15 8.49 -10.77
N SER A 110 -13.99 8.60 -9.45
CA SER A 110 -12.95 7.89 -8.72
C SER A 110 -13.03 6.38 -8.90
N ILE A 111 -14.22 5.80 -8.72
CA ILE A 111 -14.42 4.37 -8.91
C ILE A 111 -14.04 3.96 -10.34
N LEU A 112 -14.60 4.65 -11.34
CA LEU A 112 -14.34 4.32 -12.75
C LEU A 112 -12.88 4.50 -13.16
N VAL A 113 -12.17 5.50 -12.62
CA VAL A 113 -10.73 5.67 -12.87
C VAL A 113 -9.92 4.59 -12.16
N GLY A 114 -10.30 4.20 -10.95
CA GLY A 114 -9.69 3.06 -10.25
C GLY A 114 -9.85 1.76 -11.07
N ASP A 115 -11.04 1.48 -11.60
CA ASP A 115 -11.32 0.32 -12.45
C ASP A 115 -10.50 0.38 -13.76
N TYR A 116 -10.41 1.57 -14.37
CA TYR A 116 -9.57 1.78 -15.56
C TYR A 116 -8.10 1.47 -15.28
N LEU A 117 -7.55 1.99 -14.18
CA LEU A 117 -6.16 1.71 -13.78
C LEU A 117 -5.95 0.23 -13.49
N PHE A 118 -6.91 -0.42 -12.82
CA PHE A 118 -6.87 -1.85 -12.58
C PHE A 118 -6.85 -2.65 -13.89
N SER A 119 -7.71 -2.31 -14.84
CA SER A 119 -7.73 -2.95 -16.16
C SER A 119 -6.43 -2.73 -16.95
N LYS A 120 -5.81 -1.54 -16.83
CA LYS A 120 -4.48 -1.26 -17.42
C LYS A 120 -3.39 -2.15 -16.81
N ALA A 121 -3.42 -2.38 -15.51
CA ALA A 121 -2.48 -3.32 -14.87
C ALA A 121 -2.65 -4.75 -15.40
N LEU A 122 -3.89 -5.21 -15.62
CA LEU A 122 -4.16 -6.53 -16.22
C LEU A 122 -3.68 -6.61 -17.66
N THR A 123 -3.93 -5.60 -18.49
CA THR A 123 -3.45 -5.55 -19.89
C THR A 123 -1.93 -5.59 -19.93
N ASN A 124 -1.24 -4.77 -19.14
CA ASN A 124 0.22 -4.77 -19.07
C ASN A 124 0.79 -6.11 -18.57
N MET A 125 0.06 -6.85 -17.73
CA MET A 125 0.46 -8.18 -17.31
C MET A 125 0.35 -9.20 -18.46
N ALA A 126 -0.71 -9.13 -19.26
CA ALA A 126 -0.88 -10.01 -20.41
C ALA A 126 0.29 -9.86 -21.42
N ASP A 127 0.81 -8.64 -21.59
CA ASP A 127 1.97 -8.35 -22.45
C ASP A 127 3.30 -8.96 -21.96
N ILE A 128 3.36 -9.49 -20.74
CA ILE A 128 4.58 -10.12 -20.20
C ILE A 128 4.73 -11.57 -20.71
N ASP A 129 3.64 -12.14 -21.21
CA ASP A 129 3.60 -13.51 -21.74
C ASP A 129 4.11 -14.54 -20.71
N SER A 130 3.52 -14.51 -19.51
CA SER A 130 3.86 -15.43 -18.42
C SER A 130 2.61 -15.74 -17.60
N MET A 131 2.10 -16.97 -17.74
CA MET A 131 0.93 -17.45 -17.00
C MET A 131 1.16 -17.42 -15.50
N ASP A 132 2.38 -17.69 -15.04
CA ASP A 132 2.70 -17.64 -13.60
C ASP A 132 2.64 -16.20 -13.07
N SER A 133 3.08 -15.22 -13.87
CA SER A 133 2.95 -13.81 -13.51
C SER A 133 1.48 -13.37 -13.44
N VAL A 134 0.63 -13.86 -14.35
CA VAL A 134 -0.83 -13.62 -14.32
C VAL A 134 -1.45 -14.20 -13.04
N LYS A 135 -1.09 -15.44 -12.65
CA LYS A 135 -1.58 -16.07 -11.41
C LYS A 135 -1.15 -15.28 -10.18
N ILE A 136 0.09 -14.78 -10.14
CA ILE A 136 0.60 -13.94 -9.04
C ILE A 136 -0.22 -12.66 -8.93
N LEU A 137 -0.52 -11.99 -10.05
CA LEU A 137 -1.31 -10.76 -10.05
C LEU A 137 -2.76 -11.01 -9.62
N ALA A 138 -3.38 -12.10 -10.09
CA ALA A 138 -4.74 -12.47 -9.71
C ALA A 138 -4.83 -12.76 -8.20
N ASN A 139 -3.87 -13.50 -7.65
CA ASN A 139 -3.77 -13.76 -6.22
C ASN A 139 -3.56 -12.45 -5.43
N LEU A 140 -2.66 -11.58 -5.90
CA LEU A 140 -2.42 -10.27 -5.30
C LEU A 140 -3.71 -9.44 -5.24
N ALA A 141 -4.45 -9.35 -6.33
CA ALA A 141 -5.71 -8.61 -6.38
C ALA A 141 -6.74 -9.16 -5.39
N SER A 142 -6.85 -10.49 -5.29
CA SER A 142 -7.70 -11.16 -4.30
C SER A 142 -7.28 -10.83 -2.87
N ARG A 143 -5.98 -10.91 -2.55
CA ARG A 143 -5.46 -10.59 -1.21
C ARG A 143 -5.72 -9.13 -0.83
N LEU A 144 -5.47 -8.19 -1.73
CA LEU A 144 -5.70 -6.75 -1.49
C LEU A 144 -7.17 -6.49 -1.13
N SER A 145 -8.12 -7.05 -1.90
CA SER A 145 -9.55 -6.89 -1.65
C SER A 145 -9.97 -7.57 -0.34
N GLN A 146 -9.50 -8.80 -0.07
CA GLN A 146 -9.80 -9.50 1.17
C GLN A 146 -9.26 -8.77 2.39
N GLY A 147 -8.04 -8.21 2.31
CA GLY A 147 -7.43 -7.44 3.38
C GLY A 147 -8.22 -6.18 3.72
N GLU A 148 -8.73 -5.46 2.69
CA GLU A 148 -9.58 -4.28 2.88
C GLU A 148 -10.93 -4.64 3.51
N ILE A 149 -11.60 -5.67 3.00
CA ILE A 149 -12.88 -6.15 3.55
C ILE A 149 -12.70 -6.62 5.00
N LEU A 150 -11.64 -7.37 5.30
CA LEU A 150 -11.32 -7.81 6.65
C LEU A 150 -11.11 -6.62 7.60
N GLN A 151 -10.42 -5.58 7.15
CA GLN A 151 -10.23 -4.36 7.94
C GLN A 151 -11.58 -3.71 8.29
N ILE A 152 -12.48 -3.56 7.33
CA ILE A 152 -13.83 -2.99 7.55
C ILE A 152 -14.62 -3.85 8.53
N GLU A 153 -14.64 -5.18 8.33
CA GLU A 153 -15.33 -6.13 9.21
C GLU A 153 -14.83 -6.01 10.66
N LYS A 154 -13.51 -5.93 10.86
CA LYS A 154 -12.92 -5.84 12.19
C LYS A 154 -13.10 -4.46 12.84
N ALA A 155 -13.14 -3.41 12.04
CA ALA A 155 -13.49 -2.07 12.53
C ALA A 155 -14.95 -2.01 13.03
N LEU A 156 -15.88 -2.68 12.36
CA LEU A 156 -17.28 -2.78 12.77
C LEU A 156 -17.45 -3.66 14.02
N SER A 157 -16.87 -4.86 14.04
CA SER A 157 -17.00 -5.80 15.15
C SER A 157 -16.19 -5.40 16.38
N LYS A 158 -15.18 -4.55 16.24
CA LYS A 158 -14.25 -4.12 17.31
C LYS A 158 -13.54 -5.30 17.99
N ASN A 159 -13.45 -6.42 17.30
CA ASN A 159 -12.83 -7.64 17.79
C ASN A 159 -11.68 -8.03 16.85
N ILE A 160 -10.47 -7.68 17.25
CA ILE A 160 -9.24 -8.00 16.53
C ILE A 160 -8.23 -8.54 17.55
N ASN A 161 -7.56 -9.61 17.19
CA ASN A 161 -6.41 -10.18 17.89
C ASN A 161 -5.15 -10.02 17.02
N GLU A 162 -4.01 -10.41 17.55
CA GLU A 162 -2.73 -10.27 16.87
C GLU A 162 -2.68 -11.06 15.55
N GLU A 163 -3.19 -12.29 15.53
CA GLU A 163 -3.22 -13.14 14.32
C GLU A 163 -4.03 -12.50 13.18
N VAL A 164 -5.22 -11.99 13.50
CA VAL A 164 -6.09 -11.30 12.55
C VAL A 164 -5.44 -10.00 12.07
N TYR A 165 -4.76 -9.27 12.95
CA TYR A 165 -4.01 -8.08 12.59
C TYR A 165 -2.91 -8.39 11.58
N PHE A 166 -2.06 -9.40 11.86
CA PHE A 166 -1.00 -9.79 10.93
C PHE A 166 -1.54 -10.28 9.59
N LYS A 167 -2.64 -11.03 9.58
CA LYS A 167 -3.31 -11.43 8.33
C LYS A 167 -3.79 -10.21 7.55
N MET A 168 -4.43 -9.26 8.19
CA MET A 168 -4.96 -8.04 7.57
C MET A 168 -3.84 -7.20 6.93
N ILE A 169 -2.74 -6.90 7.66
CA ILE A 169 -1.63 -6.13 7.12
C ILE A 169 -0.83 -6.90 6.06
N SER A 170 -0.77 -8.23 6.18
CA SER A 170 -0.20 -9.10 5.17
C SER A 170 -0.96 -8.97 3.85
N ASP A 171 -2.27 -9.10 3.87
CA ASP A 171 -3.09 -9.07 2.67
C ASP A 171 -3.23 -7.66 2.09
N LYS A 172 -3.51 -6.64 2.91
CA LYS A 172 -3.72 -5.27 2.46
C LYS A 172 -2.43 -4.56 2.03
N THR A 173 -1.32 -4.80 2.71
CA THR A 173 -0.08 -4.01 2.51
C THR A 173 1.07 -4.87 2.04
N ALA A 174 1.42 -5.94 2.76
CA ALA A 174 2.62 -6.71 2.49
C ALA A 174 2.54 -7.51 1.18
N SER A 175 1.35 -7.95 0.78
CA SER A 175 1.13 -8.69 -0.46
C SER A 175 1.68 -7.97 -1.70
N LEU A 176 1.51 -6.64 -1.77
CA LEU A 176 2.00 -5.85 -2.89
C LEU A 176 3.53 -5.63 -2.84
N PHE A 177 4.13 -5.59 -1.65
CA PHE A 177 5.59 -5.59 -1.48
C PHE A 177 6.17 -6.94 -1.91
N SER A 178 5.56 -8.04 -1.46
CA SER A 178 5.91 -9.41 -1.83
C SER A 178 5.86 -9.62 -3.34
N ALA A 179 4.73 -9.23 -3.98
CA ALA A 179 4.57 -9.31 -5.42
C ALA A 179 5.59 -8.46 -6.18
N SER A 180 5.96 -7.28 -5.65
CA SER A 180 7.00 -6.43 -6.26
C SER A 180 8.35 -7.11 -6.29
N CYS A 181 8.74 -7.76 -5.21
CA CYS A 181 10.00 -8.50 -5.15
C CYS A 181 9.94 -9.77 -6.00
N LYS A 182 8.86 -10.56 -5.89
CA LYS A 182 8.68 -11.83 -6.60
C LYS A 182 8.65 -11.64 -8.10
N LEU A 183 7.81 -10.76 -8.61
CA LEU A 183 7.69 -10.50 -10.04
C LEU A 183 8.95 -9.84 -10.61
N GLY A 184 9.60 -8.95 -9.84
CA GLY A 184 10.90 -8.41 -10.24
C GLY A 184 11.94 -9.52 -10.43
N ALA A 185 12.05 -10.45 -9.48
CA ALA A 185 12.96 -11.60 -9.58
C ALA A 185 12.65 -12.50 -10.78
N ILE A 186 11.39 -12.84 -11.02
CA ILE A 186 10.95 -13.70 -12.14
C ILE A 186 11.38 -13.14 -13.50
N THR A 187 11.49 -11.81 -13.65
CA THR A 187 11.96 -11.21 -14.91
C THR A 187 13.43 -11.43 -15.19
N ALA A 188 14.25 -11.78 -14.19
CA ALA A 188 15.70 -11.89 -14.30
C ALA A 188 16.23 -13.29 -14.00
N THR A 189 15.44 -14.18 -13.38
CA THR A 189 15.86 -15.55 -13.07
C THR A 189 14.69 -16.54 -13.12
N LYS A 190 15.03 -17.82 -13.32
CA LYS A 190 14.09 -18.95 -13.15
C LYS A 190 14.40 -19.78 -11.88
N ASP A 191 15.35 -19.35 -11.05
CA ASP A 191 15.71 -20.03 -9.80
C ASP A 191 14.60 -19.85 -8.78
N PRO A 192 13.86 -20.92 -8.43
CA PRO A 192 12.71 -20.82 -7.52
C PRO A 192 13.13 -20.43 -6.11
N THR A 193 14.34 -20.78 -5.68
CA THR A 193 14.86 -20.46 -4.35
C THR A 193 15.06 -18.96 -4.19
N LYS A 194 15.67 -18.30 -5.19
CA LYS A 194 15.84 -16.84 -5.19
C LYS A 194 14.52 -16.11 -5.27
N ILE A 195 13.62 -16.58 -6.13
CA ILE A 195 12.29 -16.00 -6.31
C ILE A 195 11.50 -16.05 -4.99
N GLU A 196 11.51 -17.20 -4.32
CA GLU A 196 10.76 -17.36 -3.06
C GLU A 196 11.40 -16.56 -1.91
N ALA A 197 12.72 -16.55 -1.77
CA ALA A 197 13.41 -15.75 -0.78
C ALA A 197 13.11 -14.24 -0.91
N LEU A 198 13.08 -13.72 -2.14
CA LEU A 198 12.73 -12.31 -2.39
C LEU A 198 11.23 -12.04 -2.17
N SER A 199 10.36 -13.00 -2.48
CA SER A 199 8.93 -12.94 -2.15
C SER A 199 8.71 -12.79 -0.64
N GLN A 200 9.36 -13.63 0.16
CA GLN A 200 9.28 -13.59 1.63
C GLN A 200 9.90 -12.32 2.20
N PHE A 201 11.04 -11.89 1.67
CA PHE A 201 11.63 -10.59 2.05
C PHE A 201 10.64 -9.45 1.83
N GLY A 202 9.96 -9.40 0.68
CA GLY A 202 8.93 -8.42 0.38
C GLY A 202 7.77 -8.47 1.37
N GLU A 203 7.31 -9.67 1.72
CA GLU A 203 6.22 -9.88 2.68
C GLU A 203 6.59 -9.31 4.07
N PHE A 204 7.74 -9.69 4.63
CA PHE A 204 8.19 -9.19 5.93
C PHE A 204 8.48 -7.69 5.93
N LEU A 205 9.06 -7.17 4.83
CA LEU A 205 9.30 -5.74 4.69
C LEU A 205 7.98 -4.95 4.67
N GLY A 206 6.95 -5.47 3.99
CA GLY A 206 5.63 -4.86 3.92
C GLY A 206 4.92 -4.87 5.27
N GLN A 207 5.00 -5.97 6.03
CA GLN A 207 4.48 -6.05 7.41
C GLN A 207 5.19 -5.04 8.32
N ALA A 208 6.52 -5.02 8.30
CA ALA A 208 7.32 -4.07 9.10
C ALA A 208 7.01 -2.60 8.72
N TYR A 209 6.76 -2.34 7.42
CA TYR A 209 6.36 -1.02 6.94
C TYR A 209 5.02 -0.60 7.53
N GLN A 210 4.01 -1.49 7.54
CA GLN A 210 2.69 -1.19 8.10
C GLN A 210 2.75 -1.01 9.62
N ILE A 211 3.42 -1.89 10.36
CA ILE A 211 3.60 -1.75 11.82
C ILE A 211 4.23 -0.40 12.16
N LYS A 212 5.22 0.02 11.37
CA LYS A 212 5.86 1.33 11.56
C LYS A 212 4.91 2.50 11.27
N ASP A 213 4.06 2.39 10.25
CA ASP A 213 3.07 3.41 9.91
C ASP A 213 2.02 3.54 11.03
N ASP A 214 1.53 2.42 11.56
CA ASP A 214 0.60 2.34 12.69
C ASP A 214 1.20 2.95 13.97
N LEU A 215 2.48 2.68 14.25
CA LEU A 215 3.19 3.31 15.36
C LEU A 215 3.26 4.83 15.20
N PHE A 216 3.52 5.32 13.98
CA PHE A 216 3.55 6.76 13.73
C PHE A 216 2.19 7.42 13.86
N ASP A 217 1.08 6.71 13.61
CA ASP A 217 -0.25 7.25 13.88
C ASP A 217 -0.48 7.50 15.37
N ILE A 218 0.08 6.67 16.27
CA ILE A 218 -0.04 6.82 17.71
C ILE A 218 0.97 7.84 18.27
N VAL A 219 2.27 7.69 17.93
CA VAL A 219 3.36 8.48 18.57
C VAL A 219 3.82 9.67 17.74
N GLY A 220 3.44 9.74 16.49
CA GLY A 220 3.89 10.77 15.54
C GLY A 220 3.33 12.16 15.87
N ASN A 221 4.09 13.20 15.55
CA ASN A 221 3.62 14.58 15.54
C ASN A 221 3.10 14.94 14.15
N ILE A 222 2.10 15.82 14.06
CA ILE A 222 1.44 16.29 12.82
C ILE A 222 2.46 16.75 11.75
N GLY A 223 3.61 17.31 12.16
CA GLY A 223 4.66 17.76 11.25
C GLY A 223 5.38 16.65 10.47
N ASN A 224 5.36 15.40 10.96
CA ASN A 224 6.08 14.28 10.34
C ASN A 224 5.19 13.35 9.50
N THR A 225 3.90 13.27 9.78
CA THR A 225 2.97 12.32 9.15
C THR A 225 2.00 12.99 8.17
N GLY A 226 1.78 14.29 8.31
CA GLY A 226 0.80 15.03 7.50
C GLY A 226 -0.67 14.68 7.80
N LYS A 227 -0.91 13.81 8.79
CA LYS A 227 -2.25 13.47 9.33
C LYS A 227 -2.30 13.76 10.82
N PRO A 228 -3.50 14.08 11.38
CA PRO A 228 -3.67 14.16 12.82
C PRO A 228 -3.37 12.80 13.47
N SER A 229 -2.66 12.79 14.61
CA SER A 229 -2.42 11.55 15.37
C SER A 229 -3.74 10.90 15.78
N GLY A 230 -3.77 9.55 15.79
CA GLY A 230 -4.92 8.76 16.19
C GLY A 230 -6.04 8.71 15.14
N TYR A 231 -5.71 8.85 13.86
CA TYR A 231 -6.67 8.73 12.78
C TYR A 231 -7.27 7.32 12.72
N ASP A 232 -6.45 6.29 12.88
CA ASP A 232 -6.88 4.88 12.89
C ASP A 232 -7.83 4.60 14.06
N LEU A 233 -7.52 5.14 15.22
CA LEU A 233 -8.40 5.04 16.38
C LEU A 233 -9.76 5.71 16.17
N LYS A 234 -9.80 6.86 15.50
CA LYS A 234 -11.07 7.54 15.17
C LYS A 234 -11.94 6.67 14.27
N LYS A 235 -11.33 5.85 13.43
CA LYS A 235 -12.03 4.86 12.56
C LYS A 235 -12.31 3.52 13.26
N ASN A 236 -12.13 3.42 14.58
CA ASN A 236 -12.23 2.20 15.39
C ASN A 236 -11.24 1.09 14.95
N MET A 237 -10.16 1.44 14.27
CA MET A 237 -9.11 0.49 13.93
C MET A 237 -8.17 0.32 15.12
N LEU A 238 -8.07 -0.91 15.61
CA LEU A 238 -7.12 -1.29 16.65
C LEU A 238 -5.84 -1.78 15.98
N THR A 239 -4.76 -1.05 16.17
CA THR A 239 -3.44 -1.40 15.64
C THR A 239 -2.61 -2.16 16.66
N LEU A 240 -1.51 -2.77 16.25
CA LEU A 240 -0.71 -3.69 17.06
C LEU A 240 -0.38 -3.20 18.48
N PRO A 241 0.04 -1.94 18.71
CA PRO A 241 0.32 -1.47 20.06
C PRO A 241 -0.88 -1.55 20.99
N LEU A 242 -2.07 -1.27 20.49
CA LEU A 242 -3.31 -1.32 21.28
C LEU A 242 -3.77 -2.76 21.51
N ILE A 243 -3.61 -3.62 20.51
CA ILE A 243 -3.89 -5.06 20.64
C ILE A 243 -3.03 -5.62 21.77
N TYR A 244 -1.72 -5.34 21.74
CA TYR A 244 -0.78 -5.78 22.76
C TYR A 244 -1.15 -5.30 24.18
N ILE A 245 -1.57 -4.05 24.32
CA ILE A 245 -2.04 -3.53 25.63
C ILE A 245 -3.32 -4.25 26.06
N LEU A 246 -4.26 -4.46 25.15
CA LEU A 246 -5.52 -5.12 25.45
C LEU A 246 -5.34 -6.59 25.83
N ASP A 247 -4.40 -7.29 25.21
CA ASP A 247 -4.18 -8.72 25.48
C ASP A 247 -3.60 -8.97 26.88
N LYS A 248 -2.92 -7.99 27.46
CA LYS A 248 -2.42 -8.05 28.84
C LYS A 248 -3.44 -7.71 29.91
N LYS A 249 -4.69 -7.35 29.53
CA LYS A 249 -5.73 -6.90 30.45
C LYS A 249 -6.82 -7.96 30.63
N THR A 250 -7.37 -8.00 31.84
CA THR A 250 -8.58 -8.78 32.13
C THR A 250 -9.80 -8.26 31.36
N ASN A 251 -10.85 -9.05 31.26
CA ASN A 251 -12.06 -8.65 30.51
C ASN A 251 -12.69 -7.34 31.03
N LEU A 252 -12.64 -7.10 32.34
CA LEU A 252 -13.16 -5.88 32.95
C LEU A 252 -12.27 -4.68 32.59
N GLU A 253 -10.96 -4.81 32.74
CA GLU A 253 -9.99 -3.77 32.38
C GLU A 253 -10.03 -3.44 30.88
N ARG A 254 -10.22 -4.44 29.99
CA ARG A 254 -10.43 -4.20 28.56
C ARG A 254 -11.64 -3.32 28.29
N LYS A 255 -12.76 -3.56 28.96
CA LYS A 255 -13.97 -2.73 28.84
C LYS A 255 -13.73 -1.30 29.30
N ILE A 256 -13.11 -1.13 30.48
CA ILE A 256 -12.77 0.19 31.05
C ILE A 256 -11.81 0.94 30.10
N PHE A 257 -10.75 0.25 29.63
CA PHE A 257 -9.78 0.84 28.72
C PHE A 257 -10.43 1.30 27.40
N LYS A 258 -11.24 0.46 26.76
CA LYS A 258 -11.98 0.81 25.53
C LYS A 258 -12.95 1.97 25.77
N PHE A 259 -13.60 2.05 26.92
CA PHE A 259 -14.47 3.16 27.28
C PHE A 259 -13.69 4.46 27.44
N ASN A 260 -12.59 4.45 28.20
CA ASN A 260 -11.73 5.61 28.40
C ASN A 260 -11.14 6.11 27.08
N LEU A 261 -10.67 5.19 26.22
CA LEU A 261 -10.17 5.52 24.88
C LEU A 261 -11.23 6.24 24.06
N LYS A 262 -12.48 5.75 24.06
CA LYS A 262 -13.60 6.39 23.37
C LYS A 262 -13.92 7.79 23.91
N MET A 263 -13.83 7.99 25.20
CA MET A 263 -14.03 9.30 25.83
C MET A 263 -12.91 10.29 25.48
N MET A 264 -11.65 9.82 25.42
CA MET A 264 -10.51 10.65 25.01
C MET A 264 -10.61 11.06 23.54
N LEU A 265 -11.04 10.15 22.65
CA LEU A 265 -11.29 10.42 21.25
C LEU A 265 -12.35 11.50 21.03
N ARG A 266 -13.48 11.44 21.80
CA ARG A 266 -14.54 12.45 21.75
C ARG A 266 -14.08 13.85 22.17
N LYS A 267 -13.14 13.93 23.13
CA LYS A 267 -12.60 15.19 23.67
C LYS A 267 -11.41 15.74 22.87
N ASN A 268 -11.01 15.11 21.75
CA ASN A 268 -9.81 15.45 20.96
C ASN A 268 -8.50 15.52 21.80
N ASN A 269 -8.43 14.80 22.91
CA ASN A 269 -7.36 14.91 23.90
C ASN A 269 -6.30 13.82 23.74
N PHE A 270 -5.70 13.75 22.54
CA PHE A 270 -4.71 12.71 22.16
C PHE A 270 -3.43 12.74 23.00
N ASN A 271 -3.07 13.88 23.58
CA ASN A 271 -1.86 13.98 24.40
C ASN A 271 -1.90 13.10 25.67
N LYS A 272 -3.10 12.73 26.15
CA LYS A 272 -3.27 11.82 27.30
C LYS A 272 -3.19 10.32 26.94
N ILE A 273 -3.16 9.98 25.66
CA ILE A 273 -3.02 8.57 25.21
C ILE A 273 -1.53 8.19 25.13
N LYS A 274 -0.65 9.19 25.02
CA LYS A 274 0.81 9.00 24.89
C LYS A 274 1.52 8.73 26.22
N ASN A 275 0.90 9.05 27.34
CA ASN A 275 1.36 8.80 28.70
C ASN A 275 0.58 7.63 29.33
#